data_699433f0548ebe561a44f33e28317ac0
#
_entry.id   699433f0548ebe561a44f33e28317ac0
#
_cell.length_a   1.000
_cell.length_b   1.000
_cell.length_c   1.000
_cell.angle_alpha   90.00
_cell.angle_beta   90.00
_cell.angle_gamma   90.00
#
_symmetry.space_group_name_H-M   'P 1'
#
loop_
_entity.id
_entity.type
_entity.pdbx_description
1 polymer ?
#
loop_
_entity_poly.entity_id
_entity_poly.type
_entity_poly.pdbx_seq_one_letter_code
_entity_poly.pdbx_strand_id
1 'polypeptide(L)'
;MVVDYQREFQLISKLKKFLIAVLTCFNSLNAEVRQPDETLQLQCNSNTNVTILWLQIDLERNEHLAWDPKNPMESIILKKMKIKPTLITFEFQGKDLVLDRNRGTLNWDRNSYLCQKISMEESEVSRINKLKEIKNKRLF
;
A
#
# COMPACT_ATOMS: atom_id res chain seq x y z
N MET A 1 3.42 -36.49 57.34
CA MET A 1 2.48 -35.45 56.80
C MET A 1 3.13 -34.14 56.39
N VAL A 2 4.37 -33.86 56.77
CA VAL A 2 5.07 -32.59 56.43
C VAL A 2 5.81 -32.66 55.07
N VAL A 3 6.03 -33.86 54.50
CA VAL A 3 6.81 -34.05 53.28
C VAL A 3 6.01 -33.76 51.98
N ASP A 4 4.70 -33.87 52.00
CA ASP A 4 3.86 -33.64 50.84
C ASP A 4 3.66 -32.15 50.53
N TYR A 5 3.67 -31.27 51.51
CA TYR A 5 3.49 -29.84 51.35
C TYR A 5 4.66 -29.17 50.61
N GLN A 6 5.85 -29.68 50.80
CA GLN A 6 7.07 -29.17 50.14
C GLN A 6 7.12 -29.60 48.66
N ARG A 7 6.58 -30.74 48.31
CA ARG A 7 6.52 -31.22 46.91
C ARG A 7 5.52 -30.44 46.08
N GLU A 8 4.35 -30.16 46.66
CA GLU A 8 3.34 -29.32 45.96
C GLU A 8 3.83 -27.91 45.70
N PHE A 9 4.53 -27.30 46.67
CA PHE A 9 5.08 -25.96 46.52
C PHE A 9 6.15 -25.89 45.42
N GLN A 10 6.97 -26.93 45.27
CA GLN A 10 7.96 -27.02 44.21
C GLN A 10 7.33 -27.23 42.83
N LEU A 11 6.26 -27.99 42.73
CA LEU A 11 5.50 -28.19 41.50
C LEU A 11 4.84 -26.91 41.02
N ILE A 12 4.19 -26.17 41.89
CA ILE A 12 3.55 -24.88 41.60
C ILE A 12 4.58 -23.84 41.16
N SER A 13 5.76 -23.80 41.79
CA SER A 13 6.85 -22.92 41.39
C SER A 13 7.39 -23.23 40.01
N LYS A 14 7.53 -24.53 39.67
CA LYS A 14 7.95 -24.97 38.33
C LYS A 14 6.88 -24.68 37.26
N LEU A 15 5.61 -24.88 37.59
CA LEU A 15 4.50 -24.56 36.70
C LEU A 15 4.40 -23.05 36.43
N LYS A 16 4.57 -22.21 37.44
CA LYS A 16 4.61 -20.73 37.26
C LYS A 16 5.74 -20.31 36.35
N LYS A 17 6.93 -20.87 36.48
CA LYS A 17 8.08 -20.57 35.60
C LYS A 17 7.82 -21.05 34.18
N PHE A 18 7.16 -22.18 34.00
CA PHE A 18 6.80 -22.68 32.67
C PHE A 18 5.71 -21.85 32.01
N LEU A 19 4.71 -21.39 32.75
CA LEU A 19 3.66 -20.51 32.24
C LEU A 19 4.21 -19.12 31.84
N ILE A 20 5.17 -18.59 32.59
CA ILE A 20 5.82 -17.33 32.27
C ILE A 20 6.67 -17.47 31.00
N ALA A 21 7.37 -18.58 30.83
CA ALA A 21 8.16 -18.84 29.63
C ALA A 21 7.27 -19.02 28.38
N VAL A 22 6.11 -19.65 28.52
CA VAL A 22 5.13 -19.79 27.42
C VAL A 22 4.50 -18.45 27.06
N LEU A 23 4.16 -17.62 28.06
CA LEU A 23 3.62 -16.28 27.80
C LEU A 23 4.64 -15.34 27.14
N THR A 24 5.92 -15.46 27.46
CA THR A 24 6.96 -14.66 26.80
C THR A 24 7.23 -15.12 25.36
N CYS A 25 7.04 -16.41 25.06
CA CYS A 25 7.11 -16.92 23.70
C CYS A 25 5.91 -16.45 22.85
N PHE A 26 4.73 -16.30 23.43
CA PHE A 26 3.57 -15.77 22.71
C PHE A 26 3.67 -14.28 22.41
N ASN A 27 4.37 -13.51 23.23
CA ASN A 27 4.61 -12.09 22.96
C ASN A 27 5.67 -11.85 21.86
N SER A 28 6.51 -12.82 21.56
CA SER A 28 7.44 -12.74 20.44
C SER A 28 6.87 -13.22 19.11
N LEU A 29 5.67 -13.82 19.12
CA LEU A 29 4.91 -14.17 17.91
C LEU A 29 4.02 -13.03 17.39
N ASN A 30 3.93 -11.91 18.11
CA ASN A 30 3.65 -10.62 17.52
C ASN A 30 4.92 -10.08 16.83
N ALA A 31 5.63 -10.91 16.09
CA ALA A 31 6.36 -10.43 14.94
C ALA A 31 5.37 -9.55 14.21
N GLU A 32 5.62 -8.25 14.18
CA GLU A 32 4.96 -7.32 13.28
C GLU A 32 4.64 -8.13 12.03
N VAL A 33 3.36 -8.40 11.82
CA VAL A 33 2.90 -8.66 10.49
C VAL A 33 3.33 -7.38 9.78
N ARG A 34 4.54 -7.40 9.22
CA ARG A 34 4.94 -6.41 8.24
C ARG A 34 3.76 -6.37 7.32
N GLN A 35 2.95 -5.36 7.48
CA GLN A 35 1.99 -5.04 6.45
C GLN A 35 2.80 -5.11 5.16
N PRO A 36 2.29 -5.66 4.09
CA PRO A 36 2.96 -5.62 2.79
C PRO A 36 3.05 -4.14 2.40
N ASP A 37 4.00 -3.45 3.02
CA ASP A 37 3.98 -2.01 3.27
C ASP A 37 4.69 -1.24 2.21
N GLU A 38 4.87 -1.86 1.04
CA GLU A 38 5.64 -1.14 0.05
C GLU A 38 4.98 -1.06 -1.31
N THR A 39 3.69 -1.36 -1.36
CA THR A 39 2.88 -1.00 -2.51
C THR A 39 2.30 0.39 -2.29
N LEU A 40 2.89 1.37 -2.92
CA LEU A 40 2.41 2.74 -2.91
C LEU A 40 1.23 2.87 -3.87
N GLN A 41 0.03 3.12 -3.33
CA GLN A 41 -1.16 3.45 -4.13
C GLN A 41 -1.35 4.95 -4.15
N LEU A 42 -1.44 5.54 -5.33
CA LEU A 42 -1.63 6.97 -5.51
C LEU A 42 -2.80 7.26 -6.44
N GLN A 43 -3.56 8.30 -6.10
CA GLN A 43 -4.52 8.93 -6.98
C GLN A 43 -4.03 10.35 -7.27
N CYS A 44 -3.79 10.66 -8.54
CA CYS A 44 -3.31 11.97 -8.98
C CYS A 44 -4.46 12.75 -9.63
N ASN A 45 -4.68 13.96 -9.16
CA ASN A 45 -5.80 14.81 -9.56
C ASN A 45 -5.29 16.13 -10.16
N SER A 46 -6.10 16.67 -11.08
CA SER A 46 -5.92 18.04 -11.58
C SER A 46 -6.33 19.08 -10.52
N ASN A 47 -6.07 20.33 -10.79
CA ASN A 47 -6.49 21.46 -9.94
C ASN A 47 -8.02 21.56 -9.77
N THR A 48 -8.79 20.93 -10.65
CA THR A 48 -10.27 20.85 -10.58
C THR A 48 -10.76 19.55 -9.93
N ASN A 49 -9.89 18.84 -9.20
CA ASN A 49 -10.16 17.55 -8.56
C ASN A 49 -10.64 16.43 -9.52
N VAL A 50 -10.29 16.54 -10.79
CA VAL A 50 -10.51 15.46 -11.75
C VAL A 50 -9.33 14.50 -11.67
N THR A 51 -9.60 13.22 -11.45
CA THR A 51 -8.55 12.20 -11.47
C THR A 51 -7.98 12.05 -12.86
N ILE A 52 -6.65 12.18 -12.94
CA ILE A 52 -5.91 12.04 -14.19
C ILE A 52 -5.18 10.71 -14.32
N LEU A 53 -4.88 10.06 -13.18
CA LEU A 53 -4.15 8.82 -13.15
C LEU A 53 -4.26 8.15 -11.77
N TRP A 54 -4.36 6.82 -11.75
CA TRP A 54 -4.08 6.00 -10.57
C TRP A 54 -2.78 5.27 -10.79
N LEU A 55 -1.96 5.18 -9.75
CA LEU A 55 -0.66 4.53 -9.76
C LEU A 55 -0.55 3.47 -8.67
N GLN A 56 0.03 2.35 -9.00
CA GLN A 56 0.49 1.36 -8.05
C GLN A 56 1.99 1.14 -8.26
N ILE A 57 2.77 1.43 -7.25
CA ILE A 57 4.22 1.29 -7.30
C ILE A 57 4.61 0.26 -6.23
N ASP A 58 5.00 -0.93 -6.67
CA ASP A 58 5.49 -2.00 -5.81
C ASP A 58 7.02 -2.06 -5.92
N LEU A 59 7.69 -1.56 -4.88
CA LEU A 59 9.14 -1.49 -4.85
C LEU A 59 9.78 -2.85 -4.57
N GLU A 60 9.09 -3.76 -3.88
CA GLU A 60 9.62 -5.09 -3.58
C GLU A 60 9.56 -6.03 -4.79
N ARG A 61 8.42 -6.05 -5.47
CA ARG A 61 8.20 -6.93 -6.63
C ARG A 61 8.65 -6.34 -7.94
N ASN A 62 9.02 -5.07 -7.94
CA ASN A 62 9.32 -4.32 -9.16
C ASN A 62 8.18 -4.36 -10.19
N GLU A 63 6.95 -4.39 -9.70
CA GLU A 63 5.73 -4.34 -10.49
C GLU A 63 5.06 -2.98 -10.30
N HIS A 64 4.94 -2.25 -11.40
CA HIS A 64 4.41 -0.90 -11.36
C HIS A 64 3.29 -0.77 -12.38
N LEU A 65 2.13 -0.36 -11.91
CA LEU A 65 0.91 -0.28 -12.72
C LEU A 65 0.34 1.13 -12.72
N ALA A 66 -0.31 1.48 -13.81
CA ALA A 66 -1.13 2.68 -13.92
C ALA A 66 -2.50 2.38 -14.50
N TRP A 67 -3.47 3.20 -14.18
CA TRP A 67 -4.81 3.16 -14.79
C TRP A 67 -5.16 4.54 -15.31
N ASP A 68 -5.57 4.60 -16.57
CA ASP A 68 -6.06 5.80 -17.22
C ASP A 68 -7.55 5.96 -16.89
N PRO A 69 -8.02 7.17 -16.56
CA PRO A 69 -9.45 7.45 -16.37
C PRO A 69 -10.37 7.10 -17.54
N LYS A 70 -9.82 6.99 -18.74
CA LYS A 70 -10.57 6.54 -19.93
C LYS A 70 -10.89 5.05 -19.90
N ASN A 71 -9.98 4.25 -19.32
CA ASN A 71 -10.11 2.80 -19.14
C ASN A 71 -9.74 2.41 -17.70
N PRO A 72 -10.56 2.77 -16.70
CA PRO A 72 -10.17 2.68 -15.30
C PRO A 72 -10.05 1.25 -14.76
N MET A 73 -10.48 0.25 -15.52
CA MET A 73 -10.37 -1.16 -15.12
C MET A 73 -9.23 -1.90 -15.82
N GLU A 74 -8.57 -1.29 -16.78
CA GLU A 74 -7.45 -1.89 -17.52
C GLU A 74 -6.13 -1.30 -17.00
N SER A 75 -5.29 -2.16 -16.39
CA SER A 75 -3.97 -1.75 -15.92
C SER A 75 -2.96 -1.67 -17.05
N ILE A 76 -2.11 -0.68 -16.97
CA ILE A 76 -0.99 -0.46 -17.87
C ILE A 76 0.30 -0.69 -17.09
N ILE A 77 1.17 -1.55 -17.58
CA ILE A 77 2.48 -1.79 -16.96
C ILE A 77 3.38 -0.60 -17.25
N LEU A 78 3.91 0.00 -16.19
CA LEU A 78 4.87 1.09 -16.30
C LEU A 78 6.25 0.57 -16.66
N LYS A 79 6.88 1.21 -17.62
CA LYS A 79 8.21 0.85 -18.14
C LYS A 79 9.24 1.93 -17.82
N LYS A 80 10.51 1.57 -17.92
CA LYS A 80 11.65 2.48 -17.77
C LYS A 80 11.64 3.25 -16.44
N MET A 81 11.20 2.60 -15.36
CA MET A 81 11.15 3.23 -14.05
C MET A 81 12.55 3.46 -13.51
N LYS A 82 12.79 4.68 -13.05
CA LYS A 82 14.01 5.10 -12.33
C LYS A 82 13.58 5.62 -10.97
N ILE A 83 14.07 4.98 -9.92
CA ILE A 83 13.73 5.33 -8.55
C ILE A 83 14.94 6.03 -7.92
N LYS A 84 14.74 7.26 -7.48
CA LYS A 84 15.67 8.03 -6.66
C LYS A 84 15.01 8.32 -5.30
N PRO A 85 15.76 8.73 -4.27
CA PRO A 85 15.18 9.00 -2.95
C PRO A 85 14.00 9.98 -2.97
N THR A 86 14.04 11.00 -3.81
CA THR A 86 13.03 12.07 -3.88
C THR A 86 12.16 12.02 -5.14
N LEU A 87 12.62 11.35 -6.20
CA LEU A 87 11.96 11.35 -7.50
C LEU A 87 11.78 9.92 -8.02
N ILE A 88 10.63 9.66 -8.59
CA ILE A 88 10.38 8.46 -9.38
C ILE A 88 10.02 8.91 -10.79
N THR A 89 10.79 8.45 -11.77
CA THR A 89 10.55 8.76 -13.19
C THR A 89 10.12 7.48 -13.89
N PHE A 90 9.10 7.54 -14.71
CA PHE A 90 8.63 6.43 -15.53
C PHE A 90 8.04 6.91 -16.85
N GLU A 91 7.99 6.02 -17.83
CA GLU A 91 7.39 6.30 -19.12
C GLU A 91 5.93 5.82 -19.14
N PHE A 92 5.04 6.70 -19.55
CA PHE A 92 3.63 6.43 -19.72
C PHE A 92 3.11 7.08 -21.00
N GLN A 93 2.51 6.29 -21.89
CA GLN A 93 2.02 6.76 -23.19
C GLN A 93 3.07 7.53 -24.02
N GLY A 94 4.32 7.05 -23.99
CA GLY A 94 5.42 7.64 -24.74
C GLY A 94 5.97 8.96 -24.16
N LYS A 95 5.54 9.36 -22.97
CA LYS A 95 6.02 10.55 -22.28
C LYS A 95 6.59 10.20 -20.92
N ASP A 96 7.57 10.98 -20.48
CA ASP A 96 8.14 10.83 -19.14
C ASP A 96 7.23 11.53 -18.11
N LEU A 97 6.92 10.77 -17.04
CA LEU A 97 6.28 11.28 -15.84
C LEU A 97 7.29 11.34 -14.72
N VAL A 98 7.25 12.40 -13.94
CA VAL A 98 8.11 12.59 -12.78
C VAL A 98 7.27 12.77 -11.53
N LEU A 99 7.33 11.80 -10.64
CA LEU A 99 6.70 11.85 -9.32
C LEU A 99 7.69 12.41 -8.30
N ASP A 100 7.39 13.58 -7.74
CA ASP A 100 8.12 14.16 -6.62
C ASP A 100 7.53 13.63 -5.31
N ARG A 101 8.28 12.77 -4.62
CA ARG A 101 7.85 12.11 -3.38
C ARG A 101 7.73 13.07 -2.20
N ASN A 102 8.52 14.13 -2.20
CA ASN A 102 8.51 15.13 -1.13
C ASN A 102 7.32 16.08 -1.24
N ARG A 103 6.97 16.45 -2.46
CA ARG A 103 5.85 17.37 -2.74
C ARG A 103 4.53 16.65 -2.97
N GLY A 104 4.56 15.34 -3.24
CA GLY A 104 3.36 14.59 -3.62
C GLY A 104 2.80 15.06 -4.96
N THR A 105 3.65 15.47 -5.90
CA THR A 105 3.24 15.98 -7.20
C THR A 105 3.73 15.11 -8.34
N LEU A 106 2.91 14.95 -9.35
CA LEU A 106 3.23 14.28 -10.60
C LEU A 106 3.34 15.33 -11.71
N ASN A 107 4.49 15.40 -12.35
CA ASN A 107 4.71 16.28 -13.49
C ASN A 107 4.57 15.50 -14.79
N TRP A 108 3.67 15.92 -15.64
CA TRP A 108 3.39 15.31 -16.94
C TRP A 108 3.03 16.38 -17.95
N ASP A 109 3.72 16.36 -19.10
CA ASP A 109 3.43 17.24 -20.23
C ASP A 109 3.28 18.73 -19.85
N ARG A 110 4.25 19.24 -19.06
CA ARG A 110 4.31 20.61 -18.53
C ARG A 110 3.24 20.96 -17.48
N ASN A 111 2.40 20.01 -17.10
CA ASN A 111 1.42 20.18 -16.04
C ASN A 111 1.89 19.49 -14.76
N SER A 112 1.50 20.03 -13.63
CA SER A 112 1.74 19.44 -12.32
C SER A 112 0.40 19.05 -11.69
N TYR A 113 0.34 17.83 -11.17
CA TYR A 113 -0.85 17.23 -10.59
C TYR A 113 -0.59 16.85 -9.15
N LEU A 114 -1.55 16.99 -8.27
CA LEU A 114 -1.42 16.60 -6.88
C LEU A 114 -1.78 15.13 -6.73
N CYS A 115 -0.87 14.34 -6.15
CA CYS A 115 -1.07 12.94 -5.85
C CYS A 115 -1.34 12.72 -4.36
N GLN A 116 -2.33 11.92 -4.05
CA GLN A 116 -2.67 11.51 -2.70
C GLN A 116 -2.44 10.02 -2.53
N LYS A 117 -1.85 9.65 -1.40
CA LYS A 117 -1.75 8.23 -1.01
C LYS A 117 -3.14 7.75 -0.61
N ILE A 118 -3.58 6.66 -1.21
CA ILE A 118 -4.86 6.01 -0.93
C ILE A 118 -4.62 4.53 -0.63
N SER A 119 -5.61 3.84 -0.08
CA SER A 119 -5.57 2.39 0.06
C SER A 119 -5.85 1.69 -1.28
N MET A 120 -5.53 0.41 -1.37
CA MET A 120 -5.87 -0.41 -2.53
C MET A 120 -7.38 -0.46 -2.75
N GLU A 121 -8.15 -0.60 -1.68
CA GLU A 121 -9.61 -0.60 -1.72
C GLU A 121 -10.18 0.73 -2.21
N GLU A 122 -9.67 1.86 -1.69
CA GLU A 122 -10.06 3.21 -2.15
C GLU A 122 -9.74 3.41 -3.64
N SER A 123 -8.60 2.93 -4.10
CA SER A 123 -8.22 2.95 -5.52
C SER A 123 -9.22 2.18 -6.38
N GLU A 124 -9.60 0.98 -5.96
CA GLU A 124 -10.55 0.14 -6.69
C GLU A 124 -11.94 0.78 -6.73
N VAL A 125 -12.46 1.24 -5.60
CA VAL A 125 -13.75 1.92 -5.51
C VAL A 125 -13.78 3.17 -6.38
N SER A 126 -12.72 3.98 -6.36
CA SER A 126 -12.59 5.18 -7.19
C SER A 126 -12.65 4.85 -8.69
N ARG A 127 -11.95 3.79 -9.11
CA ARG A 127 -11.95 3.33 -10.51
C ARG A 127 -13.30 2.77 -10.95
N ILE A 128 -13.97 2.01 -10.09
CA ILE A 128 -15.33 1.50 -10.34
C ILE A 128 -16.32 2.65 -10.51
N ASN A 129 -16.25 3.66 -9.65
CA ASN A 129 -17.11 4.84 -9.73
C ASN A 129 -16.87 5.61 -11.04
N LYS A 130 -15.61 5.71 -11.46
CA LYS A 130 -15.29 6.33 -12.76
C LYS A 130 -15.85 5.54 -13.95
N LEU A 131 -15.80 4.23 -13.88
CA LEU A 131 -16.41 3.38 -14.92
C LEU A 131 -17.92 3.58 -15.01
N LYS A 132 -18.62 3.68 -13.88
CA LYS A 132 -20.06 3.98 -13.83
C LYS A 132 -20.38 5.34 -14.46
N GLU A 133 -19.57 6.35 -14.14
CA GLU A 133 -19.70 7.69 -14.74
C GLU A 133 -19.56 7.64 -16.26
N ILE A 134 -18.56 6.93 -16.78
CA ILE A 134 -18.37 6.77 -18.23
C ILE A 134 -19.55 6.07 -18.88
N LYS A 135 -20.07 4.99 -18.27
CA LYS A 135 -21.23 4.26 -18.79
C LYS A 135 -22.48 5.15 -18.82
N ASN A 136 -22.72 5.92 -17.77
CA ASN A 136 -23.86 6.83 -17.71
C ASN A 136 -23.80 7.93 -18.77
N LYS A 137 -22.62 8.44 -19.09
CA LYS A 137 -22.44 9.45 -20.16
C LYS A 137 -22.65 8.89 -21.57
N ARG A 138 -22.51 7.57 -21.76
CA ARG A 138 -22.72 6.93 -23.07
C ARG A 138 -24.17 6.58 -23.38
N LEU A 139 -25.07 6.76 -22.44
CA LEU A 139 -26.50 6.48 -22.62
C LEU A 139 -27.27 7.61 -23.36
N PHE A 140 -26.59 8.64 -23.70
CA PHE A 140 -27.09 9.80 -24.47
C PHE A 140 -26.06 10.10 -25.57
#